data_ec03fd524143488d56e03bc3e2562d1e
#
_entry.id   ec03fd524143488d56e03bc3e2562d1e
#
_cell.length_a   1.000
_cell.length_b   1.000
_cell.length_c   1.000
_cell.angle_alpha   90.00
_cell.angle_beta   90.00
_cell.angle_gamma   90.00
#
_symmetry.space_group_name_H-M   'P 1'
#
loop_
_entity.id
_entity.type
_entity.pdbx_description
1 polymer ?
#
loop_
_entity_poly.entity_id
_entity_poly.type
_entity_poly.pdbx_seq_one_letter_code
_entity_poly.pdbx_strand_id
1 'polypeptide(L)'
;TIAIKQTLYRVSKDSPIIKSLKEAAEKGKQVTVLVELKARFDEENNVHWARMLEDAGCHVIYGMTHLKTHSKIALVVKRIGGELTSFVHLGTGNYNDKTAKLYTDMGIITTNEQIAEDAINFFNYLSGYSVKPEYN
;
A
#
# COMPACT_ATOMS: atom_id res chain seq x y z
N THR A 1 -0.39 8.98 13.43
CA THR A 1 -0.14 8.68 12.00
C THR A 1 -0.31 9.93 11.17
N ILE A 2 0.62 10.19 10.25
CA ILE A 2 0.57 11.30 9.32
C ILE A 2 0.43 10.81 7.86
N ALA A 3 1.08 9.73 7.52
CA ALA A 3 1.04 9.18 6.18
C ALA A 3 0.97 7.66 6.20
N ILE A 4 0.28 7.12 5.20
CA ILE A 4 0.19 5.68 4.93
C ILE A 4 0.42 5.48 3.44
N LYS A 5 1.28 4.53 3.09
CA LYS A 5 1.48 4.08 1.71
C LYS A 5 1.38 2.56 1.68
N GLN A 6 0.57 2.02 0.79
CA GLN A 6 0.30 0.58 0.75
C GLN A 6 0.08 0.06 -0.66
N THR A 7 0.58 -1.15 -0.92
CA THR A 7 0.26 -1.90 -2.12
C THR A 7 -0.99 -2.75 -1.90
N LEU A 8 -1.90 -2.77 -2.87
CA LEU A 8 -3.08 -3.63 -2.87
C LEU A 8 -3.19 -4.35 -4.21
N TYR A 9 -3.11 -5.67 -4.18
CA TYR A 9 -3.15 -6.50 -5.39
C TYR A 9 -4.53 -7.14 -5.58
N ARG A 10 -5.00 -7.86 -4.58
CA ARG A 10 -6.33 -8.45 -4.53
C ARG A 10 -6.93 -8.16 -3.17
N VAL A 11 -8.09 -7.55 -3.17
CA VAL A 11 -8.78 -7.16 -1.94
C VAL A 11 -10.19 -7.72 -1.97
N SER A 12 -10.68 -8.19 -0.85
CA SER A 12 -12.07 -8.62 -0.74
C SER A 12 -13.00 -7.41 -0.81
N LYS A 13 -14.24 -7.64 -1.26
CA LYS A 13 -15.26 -6.60 -1.43
C LYS A 13 -15.49 -5.76 -0.17
N ASP A 14 -15.45 -6.39 0.99
CA ASP A 14 -15.68 -5.76 2.29
C ASP A 14 -14.40 -5.75 3.15
N SER A 15 -13.26 -5.45 2.52
CA SER A 15 -11.96 -5.45 3.18
C SER A 15 -11.89 -4.43 4.32
N PRO A 16 -11.51 -4.85 5.53
CA PRO A 16 -11.24 -3.94 6.64
C PRO A 16 -10.07 -3.00 6.36
N ILE A 17 -9.12 -3.39 5.50
CA ILE A 17 -7.99 -2.57 5.08
C ILE A 17 -8.49 -1.37 4.27
N ILE A 18 -9.35 -1.60 3.27
CA ILE A 18 -9.96 -0.52 2.47
C ILE A 18 -10.70 0.46 3.36
N LYS A 19 -11.49 -0.04 4.29
CA LYS A 19 -12.23 0.78 5.25
C LYS A 19 -11.28 1.65 6.09
N SER A 20 -10.20 1.07 6.61
CA SER A 20 -9.22 1.78 7.44
C SER A 20 -8.46 2.85 6.64
N LEU A 21 -8.10 2.58 5.39
CA LEU A 21 -7.44 3.53 4.51
C LEU A 21 -8.36 4.72 4.18
N LYS A 22 -9.63 4.42 3.90
CA LYS A 22 -10.67 5.44 3.67
C LYS A 22 -10.83 6.34 4.89
N GLU A 23 -11.00 5.76 6.08
CA GLU A 23 -11.14 6.52 7.32
C GLU A 23 -9.91 7.38 7.62
N ALA A 24 -8.70 6.89 7.35
CA ALA A 24 -7.47 7.64 7.53
C ALA A 24 -7.43 8.87 6.60
N ALA A 25 -7.78 8.72 5.33
CA ALA A 25 -7.86 9.82 4.38
C ALA A 25 -8.91 10.85 4.77
N GLU A 26 -10.11 10.42 5.18
CA GLU A 26 -11.19 11.30 5.67
C GLU A 26 -10.78 12.09 6.92
N LYS A 27 -9.86 11.55 7.73
CA LYS A 27 -9.26 12.23 8.89
C LYS A 27 -8.05 13.13 8.54
N GLY A 28 -7.81 13.39 7.26
CA GLY A 28 -6.75 14.27 6.80
C GLY A 28 -5.34 13.66 6.77
N LYS A 29 -5.22 12.33 6.87
CA LYS A 29 -3.93 11.65 6.68
C LYS A 29 -3.59 11.56 5.20
N GLN A 30 -2.29 11.62 4.86
CA GLN A 30 -1.84 11.35 3.51
C GLN A 30 -1.87 9.85 3.25
N VAL A 31 -2.76 9.40 2.39
CA VAL A 31 -2.90 7.98 2.04
C VAL A 31 -2.59 7.79 0.56
N THR A 32 -1.59 6.99 0.28
CA THR A 32 -1.20 6.58 -1.09
C THR A 32 -1.37 5.08 -1.23
N VAL A 33 -2.07 4.66 -2.26
CA VAL A 33 -2.37 3.25 -2.52
C VAL A 33 -1.92 2.89 -3.93
N LEU A 34 -1.08 1.88 -4.05
CA LEU A 34 -0.74 1.28 -5.34
C LEU A 34 -1.69 0.13 -5.61
N VAL A 35 -2.43 0.22 -6.70
CA VAL A 35 -3.43 -0.75 -7.12
C VAL A 35 -2.97 -1.50 -8.35
N GLU A 36 -2.97 -2.83 -8.30
CA GLU A 36 -2.80 -3.68 -9.48
C GLU A 36 -4.17 -4.02 -10.07
N LEU A 37 -4.57 -3.34 -11.15
CA LEU A 37 -5.87 -3.53 -11.79
C LEU A 37 -6.00 -4.85 -12.54
N LYS A 38 -4.90 -5.40 -13.05
CA LYS A 38 -4.88 -6.63 -13.85
C LYS A 38 -4.84 -7.92 -13.03
N ALA A 39 -5.38 -7.91 -11.83
CA ALA A 39 -5.58 -9.13 -11.06
C ALA A 39 -6.64 -10.00 -11.77
N ARG A 40 -6.25 -11.19 -12.21
CA ARG A 40 -7.15 -12.14 -12.87
C ARG A 40 -8.45 -12.29 -12.09
N PHE A 41 -9.60 -12.14 -12.76
CA PHE A 41 -10.96 -12.32 -12.24
C PHE A 41 -11.50 -11.26 -11.26
N ASP A 42 -10.76 -10.20 -10.92
CA ASP A 42 -11.17 -9.21 -9.92
C ASP A 42 -11.14 -7.75 -10.43
N GLU A 43 -11.07 -7.54 -11.77
CA GLU A 43 -10.88 -6.20 -12.35
C GLU A 43 -12.01 -5.22 -11.99
N GLU A 44 -13.26 -5.64 -12.07
CA GLU A 44 -14.41 -4.79 -11.73
C GLU A 44 -14.43 -4.41 -10.25
N ASN A 45 -14.14 -5.36 -9.37
CA ASN A 45 -14.05 -5.12 -7.94
C ASN A 45 -12.90 -4.16 -7.60
N ASN A 46 -11.74 -4.34 -8.24
CA ASN A 46 -10.58 -3.48 -8.03
C ASN A 46 -10.85 -2.03 -8.48
N VAL A 47 -11.53 -1.83 -9.61
CA VAL A 47 -11.96 -0.49 -10.06
C VAL A 47 -12.93 0.14 -9.07
N HIS A 48 -13.86 -0.62 -8.53
CA HIS A 48 -14.87 -0.12 -7.60
C HIS A 48 -14.25 0.40 -6.29
N TRP A 49 -13.42 -0.39 -5.62
CA TRP A 49 -12.81 0.06 -4.38
C TRP A 49 -11.70 1.12 -4.58
N ALA A 50 -11.01 1.10 -5.74
CA ALA A 50 -10.07 2.16 -6.09
C ALA A 50 -10.76 3.53 -6.20
N ARG A 51 -11.93 3.60 -6.84
CA ARG A 51 -12.75 4.81 -6.88
C ARG A 51 -13.22 5.24 -5.50
N MET A 52 -13.64 4.31 -4.67
CA MET A 52 -14.01 4.61 -3.29
C MET A 52 -12.87 5.28 -2.50
N LEU A 53 -11.63 4.83 -2.70
CA LEU A 53 -10.45 5.42 -2.06
C LEU A 53 -10.15 6.81 -2.61
N GLU A 54 -10.23 7.01 -3.93
CA GLU A 54 -10.05 8.32 -4.56
C GLU A 54 -11.08 9.33 -4.04
N ASP A 55 -12.35 8.95 -3.95
CA ASP A 55 -13.44 9.79 -3.44
C ASP A 55 -13.23 10.18 -1.96
N ALA A 56 -12.56 9.34 -1.19
CA ALA A 56 -12.20 9.62 0.20
C ALA A 56 -10.96 10.53 0.35
N GLY A 57 -10.27 10.84 -0.75
CA GLY A 57 -9.07 11.68 -0.77
C GLY A 57 -7.75 10.92 -0.77
N CYS A 58 -7.77 9.60 -1.01
CA CYS A 58 -6.55 8.83 -1.21
C CYS A 58 -5.92 9.14 -2.56
N HIS A 59 -4.59 9.17 -2.60
CA HIS A 59 -3.84 9.16 -3.86
C HIS A 59 -3.71 7.72 -4.36
N VAL A 60 -4.39 7.38 -5.44
CA VAL A 60 -4.37 6.05 -6.02
C VAL A 60 -3.42 6.02 -7.23
N ILE A 61 -2.43 5.14 -7.17
CA ILE A 61 -1.47 4.88 -8.25
C ILE A 61 -1.87 3.55 -8.89
N TYR A 62 -2.10 3.56 -10.19
CA TYR A 62 -2.37 2.34 -10.94
C TYR A 62 -1.07 1.74 -11.44
N GLY A 63 -0.92 0.41 -11.26
CA GLY A 63 0.27 -0.32 -11.67
C GLY A 63 0.56 -0.18 -13.17
N MET A 64 1.85 -0.26 -13.53
CA MET A 64 2.29 -0.12 -14.91
C MET A 64 1.75 -1.25 -15.80
N THR A 65 1.36 -0.91 -17.03
CA THR A 65 0.80 -1.86 -18.01
C THR A 65 1.75 -3.00 -18.40
N HIS A 66 3.05 -2.79 -18.21
CA HIS A 66 4.10 -3.74 -18.63
C HIS A 66 4.80 -4.46 -17.48
N LEU A 67 4.59 -4.04 -16.24
CA LEU A 67 5.21 -4.62 -15.05
C LEU A 67 4.15 -4.99 -14.02
N LYS A 68 4.18 -6.23 -13.57
CA LYS A 68 3.38 -6.65 -12.41
C LYS A 68 4.10 -6.26 -11.13
N THR A 69 3.44 -5.44 -10.33
CA THR A 69 3.92 -5.14 -8.98
C THR A 69 3.42 -6.23 -8.03
N HIS A 70 4.30 -7.15 -7.67
CA HIS A 70 3.96 -8.27 -6.78
C HIS A 70 4.34 -8.00 -5.31
N SER A 71 4.82 -6.81 -5.01
CA SER A 71 5.26 -6.41 -3.67
C SER A 71 4.09 -6.23 -2.71
N LYS A 72 4.24 -6.71 -1.48
CA LYS A 72 3.28 -6.54 -0.39
C LYS A 72 3.96 -5.69 0.67
N ILE A 73 3.77 -4.38 0.56
CA ILE A 73 4.41 -3.38 1.40
C ILE A 73 3.35 -2.44 1.96
N ALA A 74 3.40 -2.22 3.26
CA ALA A 74 2.70 -1.13 3.91
C ALA A 74 3.71 -0.28 4.68
N LEU A 75 3.70 1.02 4.42
CA LEU A 75 4.50 2.02 5.11
C LEU A 75 3.59 2.95 5.89
N VAL A 76 3.82 3.05 7.18
CA VAL A 76 3.09 3.97 8.06
C VAL A 76 4.07 4.93 8.70
N VAL A 77 3.90 6.22 8.48
CA VAL A 77 4.70 7.27 9.11
C VAL A 77 3.91 7.90 10.25
N LYS A 78 4.51 7.90 11.42
CA LYS A 78 3.94 8.49 12.64
C LYS A 78 4.87 9.54 13.20
N ARG A 79 4.29 10.54 13.86
CA ARG A 79 5.03 11.46 14.72
C ARG A 79 4.94 10.97 16.15
N ILE A 80 6.09 10.69 16.75
CA ILE A 80 6.21 10.19 18.12
C ILE A 80 7.22 11.09 18.83
N GLY A 81 6.80 11.78 19.90
CA GLY A 81 7.67 12.67 20.65
C GLY A 81 8.31 13.81 19.82
N GLY A 82 7.61 14.28 18.77
CA GLY A 82 8.12 15.31 17.86
C GLY A 82 8.94 14.77 16.68
N GLU A 83 9.36 13.51 16.72
CA GLU A 83 10.15 12.86 15.66
C GLU A 83 9.27 11.99 14.74
N LEU A 84 9.69 11.89 13.48
CA LEU A 84 9.04 11.00 12.51
C LEU A 84 9.60 9.59 12.62
N THR A 85 8.72 8.63 12.81
CA THR A 85 9.07 7.21 12.83
C THR A 85 8.30 6.49 11.73
N SER A 86 9.01 5.71 10.93
CA SER A 86 8.45 4.90 9.86
C SER A 86 8.34 3.43 10.27
N PHE A 87 7.16 2.87 10.11
CA PHE A 87 6.89 1.45 10.31
C PHE A 87 6.65 0.81 8.96
N VAL A 88 7.39 -0.23 8.64
CA VAL A 88 7.26 -0.96 7.38
C VAL A 88 6.81 -2.39 7.64
N HIS A 89 5.73 -2.79 6.99
CA HIS A 89 5.34 -4.18 6.88
C HIS A 89 5.72 -4.70 5.51
N LEU A 90 6.44 -5.80 5.47
CA LEU A 90 6.77 -6.56 4.27
C LEU A 90 6.17 -7.95 4.41
N GLY A 91 5.49 -8.43 3.39
CA GLY A 91 4.84 -9.72 3.42
C GLY A 91 5.01 -10.52 2.13
N THR A 92 4.84 -11.83 2.24
CA THR A 92 4.78 -12.74 1.10
C THR A 92 3.35 -12.86 0.55
N GLY A 93 2.34 -12.64 1.40
CA GLY A 93 0.93 -12.75 1.07
C GLY A 93 0.25 -11.43 0.74
N ASN A 94 -0.75 -11.50 -0.13
CA ASN A 94 -1.59 -10.35 -0.44
C ASN A 94 -2.40 -9.89 0.78
N TYR A 95 -2.68 -8.58 0.85
CA TYR A 95 -3.58 -8.00 1.86
C TYR A 95 -5.05 -8.35 1.55
N ASN A 96 -5.36 -9.63 1.64
CA ASN A 96 -6.67 -10.19 1.33
C ASN A 96 -7.07 -11.20 2.40
N ASP A 97 -8.13 -10.92 3.12
CA ASP A 97 -8.62 -11.71 4.25
C ASP A 97 -9.10 -13.12 3.86
N LYS A 98 -9.54 -13.31 2.62
CA LYS A 98 -9.96 -14.62 2.12
C LYS A 98 -8.78 -15.51 1.76
N THR A 99 -7.82 -14.97 0.99
CA THR A 99 -6.62 -15.73 0.59
C THR A 99 -5.68 -16.00 1.76
N ALA A 100 -5.62 -15.11 2.76
CA ALA A 100 -4.83 -15.28 3.97
C ALA A 100 -5.23 -16.54 4.77
N LYS A 101 -6.44 -17.04 4.61
CA LYS A 101 -6.91 -18.27 5.26
C LYS A 101 -6.49 -19.54 4.51
N LEU A 102 -6.08 -19.42 3.24
CA LEU A 102 -5.76 -20.55 2.37
C LEU A 102 -4.27 -20.79 2.21
N TYR A 103 -3.45 -19.77 2.43
CA TYR A 103 -2.01 -19.82 2.25
C TYR A 103 -1.27 -19.58 3.56
N THR A 104 -0.13 -20.21 3.70
CA THR A 104 0.83 -19.91 4.77
C THR A 104 1.73 -18.77 4.29
N ASP A 105 1.53 -17.60 4.83
CA ASP A 105 2.30 -16.41 4.51
C ASP A 105 3.20 -16.00 5.67
N MET A 106 4.29 -15.32 5.34
CA MET A 106 5.21 -14.73 6.30
C MET A 106 5.21 -13.20 6.14
N GLY A 107 5.32 -12.50 7.24
CA GLY A 107 5.43 -11.06 7.26
C GLY A 107 6.39 -10.59 8.34
N ILE A 108 6.98 -9.42 8.11
CA ILE A 108 7.83 -8.71 9.07
C ILE A 108 7.32 -7.29 9.23
N ILE A 109 7.34 -6.79 10.46
CA ILE A 109 7.12 -5.38 10.77
C ILE A 109 8.41 -4.84 11.37
N THR A 110 8.92 -3.74 10.82
CA THR A 110 10.19 -3.17 11.24
C THR A 110 10.15 -1.65 11.24
N THR A 111 11.01 -1.05 12.07
CA THR A 111 11.32 0.39 12.07
C THR A 111 12.74 0.67 11.57
N ASN A 112 13.40 -0.31 10.96
CA ASN A 112 14.74 -0.14 10.40
C ASN A 112 14.74 0.99 9.35
N GLU A 113 15.64 1.96 9.54
CA GLU A 113 15.69 3.18 8.73
C GLU A 113 16.02 2.91 7.26
N GLN A 114 16.93 1.99 6.97
CA GLN A 114 17.29 1.62 5.60
C GLN A 114 16.12 0.97 4.87
N ILE A 115 15.42 0.06 5.51
CA ILE A 115 14.22 -0.57 4.94
C ILE A 115 13.11 0.46 4.74
N ALA A 116 12.95 1.40 5.66
CA ALA A 116 11.99 2.49 5.54
C ALA A 116 12.32 3.41 4.35
N GLU A 117 13.60 3.75 4.17
CA GLU A 117 14.07 4.54 3.03
C GLU A 117 13.81 3.82 1.71
N ASP A 118 14.14 2.54 1.61
CA ASP A 118 13.86 1.72 0.42
C ASP A 118 12.36 1.66 0.12
N ALA A 119 11.51 1.54 1.13
CA ALA A 119 10.06 1.56 0.96
C ALA A 119 9.55 2.92 0.45
N ILE A 120 10.08 4.03 0.97
CA ILE A 120 9.76 5.38 0.50
C ILE A 120 10.18 5.55 -0.97
N ASN A 121 11.39 5.14 -1.31
CA ASN A 121 11.93 5.20 -2.66
C ASN A 121 11.11 4.37 -3.64
N PHE A 122 10.68 3.18 -3.23
CA PHE A 122 9.79 2.32 -4.02
C PHE A 122 8.48 3.05 -4.38
N PHE A 123 7.79 3.63 -3.42
CA PHE A 123 6.55 4.36 -3.67
C PHE A 123 6.76 5.62 -4.50
N ASN A 124 7.86 6.35 -4.29
CA ASN A 124 8.20 7.52 -5.06
C ASN A 124 8.49 7.18 -6.53
N TYR A 125 9.24 6.11 -6.77
CA TYR A 125 9.51 5.63 -8.12
C TYR A 125 8.22 5.26 -8.87
N LEU A 126 7.33 4.53 -8.23
CA LEU A 126 6.05 4.12 -8.83
C LEU A 126 5.09 5.31 -9.03
N SER A 127 5.22 6.36 -8.26
CA SER A 127 4.47 7.60 -8.45
C SER A 127 4.99 8.47 -9.60
N GLY A 128 6.10 8.09 -10.26
CA GLY A 128 6.69 8.83 -11.38
C GLY A 128 7.52 10.05 -10.97
N TYR A 129 7.88 10.18 -9.70
CA TYR A 129 8.61 11.34 -9.17
C TYR A 129 10.12 11.24 -9.26
N SER A 130 10.69 10.10 -9.68
CA SER A 130 12.15 9.94 -9.64
C SER A 130 12.71 9.00 -10.71
N VAL A 131 14.01 9.17 -10.95
CA VAL A 131 14.87 8.19 -11.61
C VAL A 131 14.87 6.90 -10.76
N LYS A 132 15.09 5.74 -11.40
CA LYS A 132 15.19 4.46 -10.70
C LYS A 132 16.09 4.58 -9.46
N PRO A 133 15.59 4.33 -8.26
CA PRO A 133 16.39 4.48 -7.05
C PRO A 133 17.42 3.35 -6.92
N GLU A 134 18.50 3.64 -6.20
CA GLU A 134 19.39 2.61 -5.68
C GLU A 134 18.82 2.15 -4.32
N TYR A 135 18.78 0.84 -4.14
CA TYR A 135 18.29 0.22 -2.89
C TYR A 135 19.46 -0.30 -2.04
N ASN A 136 19.30 -0.21 -0.75
CA ASN A 136 20.24 -0.76 0.22
C ASN A 136 20.15 -2.28 0.37
#